data_807c50dbfef843ec99601522c9bb6e3f
#
_entry.id   807c50dbfef843ec99601522c9bb6e3f
#
_cell.length_a   1.000
_cell.length_b   1.000
_cell.length_c   1.000
_cell.angle_alpha   90.00
_cell.angle_beta   90.00
_cell.angle_gamma   90.00
#
_symmetry.space_group_name_H-M   'P 1'
#
loop_
_entity.id
_entity.type
_entity.pdbx_description
1 polymer ?
#
loop_
_entity_poly.entity_id
_entity_poly.type
_entity_poly.pdbx_seq_one_letter_code
_entity_poly.pdbx_strand_id
1 'polypeptide(L)'
;MERERIAPVVGLDVAAEVGMPVEDIATPALIIDLDQFEKNVEALKDFIEANGVRLRAHAKTHKSADIARYQMTKGGACGVCCQKVSEAHALVAAGVGDVLVSNQVVDKRQIAHLAELAKSARVMVCVDDAGNVDDLAEAATAAGVEIGCLVEIDVGSGRCGVRPGAEATVLAGRIAQARGLKFSGLQAYQGSAQHKADFATRKALIDEAVRQVRETVDMLEAEGLGCEVVAGAGTGTFQMEAGSGLYNELQCGSYVFMDADYQRVLDESGAPISMFGNSLFILTTVMSKTRPGFAICDAGLKAQSADSGLPRVHQPDGVSYAKWSDEHGVLEDKDDALKLGDKVWLVPAHCDPTCNLYDTYVGVRGGKVECLWPVTARGRVF
;
A
#
# COMPACT_ATOMS: atom_id res chain seq x y z
N MET A 1 28.95 -0.04 28.45
CA MET A 1 27.85 -0.69 29.24
C MET A 1 26.76 -1.05 28.25
N GLU A 2 26.73 -2.31 27.83
CA GLU A 2 25.56 -2.87 27.14
C GLU A 2 24.39 -2.81 28.11
N ARG A 3 23.37 -2.04 27.81
CA ARG A 3 22.10 -2.16 28.54
C ARG A 3 21.55 -3.56 28.24
N GLU A 4 21.44 -4.42 29.23
CA GLU A 4 20.63 -5.64 29.10
C GLU A 4 19.31 -5.24 28.43
N ARG A 5 19.01 -5.85 27.30
CA ARG A 5 17.67 -5.68 26.69
C ARG A 5 16.69 -6.37 27.60
N ILE A 6 15.98 -5.58 28.41
CA ILE A 6 14.83 -6.04 29.16
C ILE A 6 13.83 -6.55 28.13
N ALA A 7 13.31 -7.77 28.30
CA ALA A 7 12.29 -8.33 27.43
C ALA A 7 11.07 -7.37 27.37
N PRO A 8 10.47 -7.13 26.18
CA PRO A 8 9.32 -6.25 26.07
C PRO A 8 8.18 -6.76 26.94
N VAL A 9 7.52 -5.83 27.64
CA VAL A 9 6.41 -6.11 28.53
C VAL A 9 5.09 -5.89 27.78
N VAL A 10 4.24 -6.91 27.74
CA VAL A 10 2.90 -6.81 27.15
C VAL A 10 2.06 -5.78 27.91
N GLY A 11 1.38 -4.90 27.15
CA GLY A 11 0.60 -3.79 27.68
C GLY A 11 1.41 -2.53 27.99
N LEU A 12 2.76 -2.56 27.84
CA LEU A 12 3.63 -1.39 27.96
C LEU A 12 4.46 -1.16 26.70
N ASP A 13 5.22 -2.15 26.26
CA ASP A 13 6.13 -2.04 25.11
C ASP A 13 5.54 -2.66 23.85
N VAL A 14 4.71 -3.68 23.99
CA VAL A 14 4.05 -4.43 22.91
C VAL A 14 2.60 -4.73 23.28
N ALA A 15 1.75 -4.89 22.27
CA ALA A 15 0.34 -5.21 22.50
C ALA A 15 0.10 -6.69 22.86
N ALA A 16 0.98 -7.59 22.41
CA ALA A 16 0.79 -9.04 22.52
C ALA A 16 2.10 -9.80 22.50
N GLU A 17 2.02 -11.09 22.81
CA GLU A 17 3.08 -12.09 22.59
C GLU A 17 2.53 -13.30 21.82
N VAL A 18 3.40 -14.05 21.14
CA VAL A 18 3.01 -15.23 20.38
C VAL A 18 2.44 -16.31 21.29
N GLY A 19 1.29 -16.89 20.90
CA GLY A 19 0.54 -17.89 21.66
C GLY A 19 -0.56 -17.31 22.56
N MET A 20 -0.58 -15.98 22.76
CA MET A 20 -1.59 -15.29 23.58
C MET A 20 -2.98 -15.41 22.95
N PRO A 21 -4.05 -15.62 23.73
CA PRO A 21 -5.42 -15.48 23.26
C PRO A 21 -5.75 -14.05 22.81
N VAL A 22 -6.62 -13.91 21.81
CA VAL A 22 -7.00 -12.60 21.26
C VAL A 22 -7.64 -11.70 22.33
N GLU A 23 -8.41 -12.25 23.24
CA GLU A 23 -9.06 -11.56 24.36
C GLU A 23 -8.08 -10.87 25.32
N ASP A 24 -6.85 -11.39 25.38
CA ASP A 24 -5.80 -10.87 26.29
C ASP A 24 -4.90 -9.80 25.62
N ILE A 25 -5.06 -9.56 24.32
CA ILE A 25 -4.29 -8.53 23.61
C ILE A 25 -4.57 -7.16 24.22
N ALA A 26 -3.51 -6.41 24.54
CA ALA A 26 -3.62 -5.02 24.98
C ALA A 26 -4.07 -4.09 23.82
N THR A 27 -5.00 -3.20 24.09
CA THR A 27 -5.62 -2.33 23.09
C THR A 27 -5.30 -0.85 23.28
N PRO A 28 -5.41 -0.02 22.22
CA PRO A 28 -5.73 -0.42 20.84
C PRO A 28 -4.58 -1.17 20.17
N ALA A 29 -4.89 -2.17 19.35
CA ALA A 29 -3.90 -2.98 18.63
C ALA A 29 -4.29 -3.16 17.16
N LEU A 30 -3.28 -3.22 16.28
CA LEU A 30 -3.49 -3.47 14.86
C LEU A 30 -3.38 -4.96 14.57
N ILE A 31 -4.50 -5.57 14.21
CA ILE A 31 -4.66 -7.02 14.05
C ILE A 31 -4.70 -7.39 12.58
N ILE A 32 -4.03 -8.47 12.21
CA ILE A 32 -4.21 -9.15 10.91
C ILE A 32 -4.88 -10.50 11.17
N ASP A 33 -6.05 -10.73 10.58
CA ASP A 33 -6.61 -12.05 10.38
C ASP A 33 -5.79 -12.76 9.29
N LEU A 34 -4.93 -13.68 9.70
CA LEU A 34 -3.99 -14.35 8.81
C LEU A 34 -4.69 -15.25 7.78
N ASP A 35 -5.82 -15.86 8.12
CA ASP A 35 -6.57 -16.69 7.17
C ASP A 35 -7.16 -15.84 6.04
N GLN A 36 -7.70 -14.68 6.35
CA GLN A 36 -8.23 -13.78 5.33
C GLN A 36 -7.11 -13.07 4.56
N PHE A 37 -6.03 -12.69 5.23
CA PHE A 37 -4.83 -12.13 4.60
C PHE A 37 -4.27 -13.07 3.52
N GLU A 38 -4.11 -14.35 3.85
CA GLU A 38 -3.61 -15.37 2.94
C GLU A 38 -4.53 -15.57 1.74
N LYS A 39 -5.86 -15.62 1.96
CA LYS A 39 -6.85 -15.68 0.89
C LYS A 39 -6.76 -14.47 -0.06
N ASN A 40 -6.57 -13.27 0.47
CA ASN A 40 -6.43 -12.08 -0.36
C ASN A 40 -5.15 -12.15 -1.23
N VAL A 41 -4.04 -12.62 -0.65
CA VAL A 41 -2.78 -12.79 -1.38
C VAL A 41 -2.92 -13.85 -2.48
N GLU A 42 -3.53 -14.98 -2.18
CA GLU A 42 -3.78 -16.07 -3.13
C GLU A 42 -4.71 -15.63 -4.27
N ALA A 43 -5.82 -14.94 -3.94
CA ALA A 43 -6.77 -14.46 -4.95
C ALA A 43 -6.13 -13.51 -5.97
N LEU A 44 -5.26 -12.58 -5.52
CA LEU A 44 -4.55 -11.71 -6.47
C LEU A 44 -3.48 -12.46 -7.26
N LYS A 45 -2.78 -13.42 -6.63
CA LYS A 45 -1.82 -14.29 -7.33
C LYS A 45 -2.50 -15.04 -8.46
N ASP A 46 -3.60 -15.74 -8.19
CA ASP A 46 -4.35 -16.47 -9.21
C ASP A 46 -4.80 -15.56 -10.35
N PHE A 47 -5.22 -14.34 -10.02
CA PHE A 47 -5.63 -13.35 -11.01
C PHE A 47 -4.46 -12.93 -11.91
N ILE A 48 -3.29 -12.60 -11.37
CA ILE A 48 -2.13 -12.15 -12.17
C ILE A 48 -1.61 -13.28 -13.05
N GLU A 49 -1.58 -14.53 -12.55
CA GLU A 49 -1.19 -15.70 -13.30
C GLU A 49 -2.15 -15.97 -14.47
N ALA A 50 -3.47 -15.89 -14.21
CA ALA A 50 -4.50 -16.09 -15.24
C ALA A 50 -4.49 -15.01 -16.34
N ASN A 51 -4.04 -13.80 -16.04
CA ASN A 51 -4.01 -12.67 -16.98
C ASN A 51 -2.61 -12.41 -17.57
N GLY A 52 -1.58 -13.15 -17.17
CA GLY A 52 -0.22 -13.01 -17.68
C GLY A 52 0.42 -11.65 -17.35
N VAL A 53 0.02 -11.02 -16.25
CA VAL A 53 0.56 -9.75 -15.78
C VAL A 53 1.38 -9.95 -14.49
N ARG A 54 2.27 -9.00 -14.18
CA ARG A 54 3.06 -9.03 -12.95
C ARG A 54 2.38 -8.25 -11.84
N LEU A 55 2.66 -8.60 -10.59
CA LEU A 55 2.37 -7.78 -9.43
C LEU A 55 3.66 -7.18 -8.87
N ARG A 56 3.71 -5.87 -8.73
CA ARG A 56 4.68 -5.18 -7.89
C ARG A 56 3.90 -4.60 -6.71
N ALA A 57 3.82 -5.36 -5.61
CA ALA A 57 2.94 -5.03 -4.50
C ALA A 57 3.28 -3.67 -3.88
N HIS A 58 2.27 -2.83 -3.61
CA HIS A 58 2.52 -1.49 -3.09
C HIS A 58 2.70 -1.48 -1.56
N ALA A 59 3.96 -1.55 -1.11
CA ALA A 59 4.30 -1.63 0.31
C ALA A 59 3.99 -0.35 1.11
N LYS A 60 3.64 0.80 0.47
CA LYS A 60 3.19 2.00 1.20
C LYS A 60 2.00 1.72 2.11
N THR A 61 1.15 0.75 1.74
CA THR A 61 -0.05 0.37 2.48
C THR A 61 0.30 -0.21 3.85
N HIS A 62 1.25 -1.13 3.89
CA HIS A 62 1.56 -1.88 5.11
C HIS A 62 2.91 -1.50 5.75
N LYS A 63 3.85 -0.95 4.98
CA LYS A 63 5.20 -0.56 5.44
C LYS A 63 5.98 -1.65 6.21
N SER A 64 5.64 -2.92 5.99
CA SER A 64 6.26 -4.08 6.64
C SER A 64 7.06 -4.92 5.66
N ALA A 65 8.30 -5.22 6.01
CA ALA A 65 9.15 -6.11 5.21
C ALA A 65 8.68 -7.57 5.29
N ASP A 66 8.06 -7.99 6.40
CA ASP A 66 7.51 -9.34 6.54
C ASP A 66 6.35 -9.57 5.56
N ILE A 67 5.43 -8.61 5.47
CA ILE A 67 4.33 -8.65 4.51
C ILE A 67 4.86 -8.57 3.07
N ALA A 68 5.83 -7.69 2.78
CA ALA A 68 6.46 -7.59 1.48
C ALA A 68 7.10 -8.93 1.05
N ARG A 69 7.85 -9.57 1.93
CA ARG A 69 8.42 -10.91 1.67
C ARG A 69 7.34 -11.97 1.45
N TYR A 70 6.26 -11.92 2.22
CA TYR A 70 5.14 -12.85 2.04
C TYR A 70 4.52 -12.69 0.64
N GLN A 71 4.23 -11.44 0.22
CA GLN A 71 3.70 -11.13 -1.11
C GLN A 71 4.65 -11.59 -2.23
N MET A 72 5.97 -11.46 -2.05
CA MET A 72 6.95 -11.92 -3.04
C MET A 72 7.07 -13.45 -3.06
N THR A 73 7.13 -14.11 -1.91
CA THR A 73 7.41 -15.56 -1.83
C THR A 73 6.18 -16.44 -1.98
N LYS A 74 5.01 -15.96 -1.59
CA LYS A 74 3.72 -16.68 -1.64
C LYS A 74 2.75 -16.08 -2.65
N GLY A 75 2.75 -14.75 -2.78
CA GLY A 75 1.84 -14.01 -3.65
C GLY A 75 2.33 -13.80 -5.08
N GLY A 76 3.52 -14.28 -5.46
CA GLY A 76 4.05 -14.14 -6.82
C GLY A 76 4.45 -12.71 -7.20
N ALA A 77 4.54 -11.78 -6.25
CA ALA A 77 4.97 -10.42 -6.55
C ALA A 77 6.43 -10.40 -7.03
N CYS A 78 6.70 -9.71 -8.13
CA CYS A 78 8.05 -9.58 -8.72
C CYS A 78 8.98 -8.65 -7.92
N GLY A 79 8.42 -7.88 -7.00
CA GLY A 79 9.07 -6.89 -6.16
C GLY A 79 8.02 -6.05 -5.45
N VAL A 80 8.43 -4.92 -4.88
CA VAL A 80 7.51 -3.98 -4.21
C VAL A 80 7.64 -2.55 -4.74
N CYS A 81 6.55 -1.78 -4.65
CA CYS A 81 6.59 -0.33 -4.75
C CYS A 81 6.63 0.29 -3.35
N CYS A 82 7.26 1.44 -3.24
CA CYS A 82 7.12 2.35 -2.09
C CYS A 82 7.12 3.80 -2.59
N GLN A 83 6.85 4.75 -1.70
CA GLN A 83 6.73 6.17 -2.12
C GLN A 83 7.97 6.99 -1.77
N LYS A 84 8.78 6.54 -0.82
CA LYS A 84 9.88 7.33 -0.26
C LYS A 84 11.19 6.53 -0.25
N VAL A 85 12.31 7.23 -0.43
CA VAL A 85 13.64 6.61 -0.36
C VAL A 85 13.90 5.98 1.01
N SER A 86 13.41 6.62 2.08
CA SER A 86 13.51 6.08 3.44
C SER A 86 12.67 4.81 3.66
N GLU A 87 11.56 4.63 2.94
CA GLU A 87 10.83 3.35 2.90
C GLU A 87 11.63 2.28 2.16
N ALA A 88 12.14 2.62 0.96
CA ALA A 88 12.99 1.72 0.18
C ALA A 88 14.20 1.26 1.00
N HIS A 89 14.88 2.19 1.70
CA HIS A 89 15.99 1.85 2.59
C HIS A 89 15.60 0.84 3.67
N ALA A 90 14.48 1.06 4.37
CA ALA A 90 14.03 0.17 5.43
C ALA A 90 13.68 -1.23 4.90
N LEU A 91 13.02 -1.31 3.73
CA LEU A 91 12.66 -2.57 3.09
C LEU A 91 13.89 -3.33 2.58
N VAL A 92 14.83 -2.64 1.91
CA VAL A 92 16.07 -3.26 1.40
C VAL A 92 16.94 -3.74 2.55
N ALA A 93 17.11 -2.94 3.61
CA ALA A 93 17.85 -3.34 4.82
C ALA A 93 17.26 -4.59 5.49
N ALA A 94 15.94 -4.81 5.32
CA ALA A 94 15.25 -6.01 5.81
C ALA A 94 15.20 -7.16 4.76
N GLY A 95 15.93 -7.07 3.64
CA GLY A 95 16.13 -8.14 2.68
C GLY A 95 15.20 -8.14 1.46
N VAL A 96 14.47 -7.04 1.19
CA VAL A 96 13.71 -6.89 -0.05
C VAL A 96 14.66 -6.53 -1.19
N GLY A 97 14.80 -7.40 -2.18
CA GLY A 97 15.83 -7.30 -3.23
C GLY A 97 15.39 -6.57 -4.52
N ASP A 98 14.12 -6.17 -4.66
CA ASP A 98 13.60 -5.45 -5.84
C ASP A 98 12.57 -4.41 -5.40
N VAL A 99 12.91 -3.12 -5.58
CA VAL A 99 12.07 -1.99 -5.15
C VAL A 99 11.91 -0.95 -6.26
N LEU A 100 10.71 -0.44 -6.41
CA LEU A 100 10.38 0.75 -7.20
C LEU A 100 9.97 1.87 -6.25
N VAL A 101 10.70 2.98 -6.25
CA VAL A 101 10.19 4.22 -5.66
C VAL A 101 9.26 4.85 -6.69
N SER A 102 7.95 4.57 -6.58
CA SER A 102 6.93 5.06 -7.51
C SER A 102 6.57 6.52 -7.22
N ASN A 103 7.59 7.35 -7.18
CA ASN A 103 7.54 8.79 -6.90
C ASN A 103 8.80 9.45 -7.46
N GLN A 104 8.76 10.79 -7.61
CA GLN A 104 9.92 11.58 -8.00
C GLN A 104 10.84 11.83 -6.81
N VAL A 105 12.14 11.70 -7.03
CA VAL A 105 13.17 11.92 -5.99
C VAL A 105 14.07 13.05 -6.45
N VAL A 106 13.95 14.22 -5.82
CA VAL A 106 14.64 15.45 -6.25
C VAL A 106 15.69 15.97 -5.25
N ASP A 107 15.62 15.60 -3.97
CA ASP A 107 16.66 15.96 -3.00
C ASP A 107 17.94 15.17 -3.31
N LYS A 108 19.05 15.88 -3.51
CA LYS A 108 20.34 15.26 -3.93
C LYS A 108 20.89 14.23 -2.92
N ARG A 109 20.57 14.37 -1.65
CA ARG A 109 20.97 13.39 -0.63
C ARG A 109 20.14 12.11 -0.76
N GLN A 110 18.85 12.26 -1.06
CA GLN A 110 17.97 11.10 -1.31
C GLN A 110 18.35 10.40 -2.63
N ILE A 111 18.68 11.14 -3.68
CA ILE A 111 19.22 10.58 -4.93
C ILE A 111 20.50 9.79 -4.67
N ALA A 112 21.43 10.34 -3.90
CA ALA A 112 22.66 9.63 -3.51
C ALA A 112 22.36 8.35 -2.70
N HIS A 113 21.38 8.39 -1.78
CA HIS A 113 20.94 7.20 -1.05
C HIS A 113 20.28 6.17 -1.96
N LEU A 114 19.49 6.60 -2.95
CA LEU A 114 18.90 5.71 -3.93
C LEU A 114 19.97 4.97 -4.75
N ALA A 115 21.01 5.69 -5.18
CA ALA A 115 22.16 5.10 -5.86
C ALA A 115 22.94 4.12 -4.95
N GLU A 116 23.06 4.41 -3.66
CA GLU A 116 23.69 3.49 -2.71
C GLU A 116 22.89 2.20 -2.52
N LEU A 117 21.56 2.30 -2.45
CA LEU A 117 20.66 1.14 -2.38
C LEU A 117 20.78 0.22 -3.62
N ALA A 118 21.04 0.81 -4.78
CA ALA A 118 21.21 0.06 -6.03
C ALA A 118 22.46 -0.84 -6.04
N LYS A 119 23.36 -0.74 -5.06
CA LYS A 119 24.48 -1.68 -4.87
C LYS A 119 24.05 -3.04 -4.30
N SER A 120 22.89 -3.09 -3.63
CA SER A 120 22.42 -4.29 -2.90
C SER A 120 21.05 -4.78 -3.34
N ALA A 121 20.31 -4.01 -4.12
CA ALA A 121 18.97 -4.35 -4.61
C ALA A 121 18.79 -3.84 -6.05
N ARG A 122 17.85 -4.43 -6.79
CA ARG A 122 17.33 -3.81 -8.00
C ARG A 122 16.48 -2.62 -7.61
N VAL A 123 16.88 -1.42 -8.06
CA VAL A 123 16.21 -0.16 -7.73
C VAL A 123 15.66 0.49 -8.99
N MET A 124 14.41 0.90 -8.93
CA MET A 124 13.78 1.72 -9.95
C MET A 124 13.16 2.98 -9.32
N VAL A 125 12.96 4.03 -10.14
CA VAL A 125 12.37 5.29 -9.70
C VAL A 125 11.51 5.90 -10.83
N CYS A 126 10.46 6.65 -10.46
CA CYS A 126 9.69 7.43 -11.42
C CYS A 126 10.36 8.80 -11.67
N VAL A 127 10.28 9.25 -12.90
CA VAL A 127 10.82 10.55 -13.34
C VAL A 127 9.82 11.28 -14.26
N ASP A 128 9.80 12.59 -14.17
CA ASP A 128 8.97 13.47 -15.00
C ASP A 128 9.67 14.82 -15.35
N ASP A 129 10.97 14.93 -15.04
CA ASP A 129 11.77 16.13 -15.31
C ASP A 129 13.16 15.78 -15.86
N ALA A 130 13.61 16.53 -16.86
CA ALA A 130 14.89 16.30 -17.52
C ALA A 130 16.11 16.60 -16.63
N GLY A 131 16.01 17.62 -15.78
CA GLY A 131 17.08 17.96 -14.83
C GLY A 131 17.19 16.90 -13.72
N ASN A 132 16.05 16.34 -13.30
CA ASN A 132 16.04 15.23 -12.35
C ASN A 132 16.68 13.96 -12.94
N VAL A 133 16.49 13.69 -14.23
CA VAL A 133 17.20 12.59 -14.94
C VAL A 133 18.71 12.81 -14.90
N ASP A 134 19.19 14.04 -15.12
CA ASP A 134 20.63 14.35 -15.03
C ASP A 134 21.20 14.14 -13.63
N ASP A 135 20.49 14.60 -12.61
CA ASP A 135 20.90 14.42 -11.20
C ASP A 135 20.99 12.90 -10.82
N LEU A 136 20.02 12.11 -11.27
CA LEU A 136 20.03 10.66 -11.09
C LEU A 136 21.18 9.98 -11.84
N ALA A 137 21.46 10.39 -13.07
CA ALA A 137 22.55 9.86 -13.88
C ALA A 137 23.94 10.18 -13.27
N GLU A 138 24.12 11.40 -12.75
CA GLU A 138 25.33 11.78 -12.03
C GLU A 138 25.56 10.89 -10.81
N ALA A 139 24.55 10.72 -9.96
CA ALA A 139 24.64 9.90 -8.75
C ALA A 139 24.85 8.41 -9.07
N ALA A 140 24.13 7.84 -10.03
CA ALA A 140 24.30 6.45 -10.43
C ALA A 140 25.70 6.19 -11.02
N THR A 141 26.19 7.10 -11.85
CA THR A 141 27.56 7.03 -12.41
C THR A 141 28.61 7.12 -11.32
N ALA A 142 28.47 8.05 -10.37
CA ALA A 142 29.40 8.21 -9.25
C ALA A 142 29.43 6.98 -8.32
N ALA A 143 28.27 6.34 -8.11
CA ALA A 143 28.16 5.12 -7.31
C ALA A 143 28.57 3.85 -8.08
N GLY A 144 28.72 3.91 -9.40
CA GLY A 144 29.05 2.78 -10.27
C GLY A 144 27.91 1.77 -10.39
N VAL A 145 26.66 2.23 -10.40
CA VAL A 145 25.44 1.41 -10.45
C VAL A 145 24.57 1.78 -11.64
N GLU A 146 23.54 0.96 -11.89
CA GLU A 146 22.46 1.27 -12.81
C GLU A 146 21.15 1.41 -12.03
N ILE A 147 20.39 2.48 -12.30
CA ILE A 147 19.06 2.73 -11.76
C ILE A 147 18.04 2.64 -12.90
N GLY A 148 17.01 1.81 -12.72
CA GLY A 148 15.89 1.76 -13.67
C GLY A 148 15.00 3.00 -13.53
N CYS A 149 14.61 3.60 -14.65
CA CYS A 149 13.72 4.74 -14.65
C CYS A 149 12.42 4.43 -15.40
N LEU A 150 11.29 4.72 -14.76
CA LEU A 150 9.98 4.78 -15.40
C LEU A 150 9.62 6.23 -15.64
N VAL A 151 9.30 6.60 -16.88
CA VAL A 151 8.72 7.91 -17.15
C VAL A 151 7.28 7.90 -16.63
N GLU A 152 6.98 8.77 -15.66
CA GLU A 152 5.59 8.94 -15.21
C GLU A 152 4.86 9.86 -16.18
N ILE A 153 3.68 9.41 -16.63
CA ILE A 153 2.76 10.19 -17.46
C ILE A 153 1.48 10.48 -16.70
N ASP A 154 1.00 11.72 -16.75
CA ASP A 154 -0.29 12.09 -16.15
C ASP A 154 -1.44 11.65 -17.05
N VAL A 155 -2.07 10.55 -16.68
CA VAL A 155 -3.23 9.97 -17.37
C VAL A 155 -4.56 10.45 -16.78
N GLY A 156 -4.56 11.62 -16.14
CA GLY A 156 -5.77 12.25 -15.61
C GLY A 156 -5.84 12.31 -14.07
N SER A 157 -4.76 11.97 -13.36
CA SER A 157 -4.67 12.15 -11.90
C SER A 157 -4.42 13.62 -11.51
N GLY A 158 -3.80 14.41 -12.36
CA GLY A 158 -3.44 15.81 -12.07
C GLY A 158 -2.45 15.93 -10.91
N ARG A 159 -1.50 14.97 -10.78
CA ARG A 159 -0.56 14.91 -9.67
C ARG A 159 0.90 15.06 -10.12
N CYS A 160 1.50 14.02 -10.62
CA CYS A 160 2.84 13.97 -11.18
C CYS A 160 2.77 13.41 -12.60
N GLY A 161 3.87 13.54 -13.33
CA GLY A 161 4.01 13.02 -14.67
C GLY A 161 4.01 14.08 -15.77
N VAL A 162 4.75 13.80 -16.84
CA VAL A 162 4.70 14.59 -18.06
C VAL A 162 3.42 14.31 -18.86
N ARG A 163 3.10 15.15 -19.84
CA ARG A 163 2.01 14.83 -20.77
C ARG A 163 2.32 13.54 -21.53
N PRO A 164 1.31 12.67 -21.74
CA PRO A 164 1.45 11.49 -22.59
C PRO A 164 1.91 11.86 -24.02
N GLY A 165 2.56 10.90 -24.70
CA GLY A 165 3.03 11.08 -26.06
C GLY A 165 4.40 11.75 -26.15
N ALA A 166 4.52 12.86 -26.89
CA ALA A 166 5.81 13.44 -27.27
C ALA A 166 6.73 13.81 -26.08
N GLU A 167 6.19 14.41 -25.00
CA GLU A 167 6.99 14.77 -23.83
C GLU A 167 7.59 13.54 -23.16
N ALA A 168 6.79 12.48 -23.01
CA ALA A 168 7.26 11.22 -22.45
C ALA A 168 8.35 10.57 -23.34
N THR A 169 8.17 10.61 -24.67
CA THR A 169 9.14 10.06 -25.63
C THR A 169 10.49 10.80 -25.54
N VAL A 170 10.47 12.14 -25.48
CA VAL A 170 11.68 12.94 -25.32
C VAL A 170 12.42 12.59 -24.02
N LEU A 171 11.68 12.47 -22.90
CA LEU A 171 12.27 12.14 -21.61
C LEU A 171 12.83 10.71 -21.58
N ALA A 172 12.12 9.75 -22.18
CA ALA A 172 12.59 8.38 -22.34
C ALA A 172 13.89 8.29 -23.16
N GLY A 173 13.97 9.05 -24.26
CA GLY A 173 15.19 9.15 -25.07
C GLY A 173 16.37 9.72 -24.29
N ARG A 174 16.13 10.71 -23.41
CA ARG A 174 17.17 11.25 -22.50
C ARG A 174 17.67 10.20 -21.52
N ILE A 175 16.78 9.44 -20.90
CA ILE A 175 17.14 8.36 -19.96
C ILE A 175 17.96 7.28 -20.69
N ALA A 176 17.52 6.86 -21.87
CA ALA A 176 18.21 5.82 -22.65
C ALA A 176 19.65 6.21 -23.05
N GLN A 177 19.96 7.51 -23.15
CA GLN A 177 21.28 8.03 -23.46
C GLN A 177 22.11 8.33 -22.21
N ALA A 178 21.49 8.37 -21.02
CA ALA A 178 22.14 8.77 -19.78
C ALA A 178 22.93 7.59 -19.17
N ARG A 179 24.21 7.81 -18.89
CA ARG A 179 25.05 6.80 -18.26
C ARG A 179 24.56 6.50 -16.83
N GLY A 180 24.50 5.22 -16.47
CA GLY A 180 24.06 4.77 -15.14
C GLY A 180 22.55 4.69 -14.98
N LEU A 181 21.79 5.04 -16.03
CA LEU A 181 20.32 4.86 -16.05
C LEU A 181 19.92 3.84 -17.10
N LYS A 182 18.76 3.20 -16.85
CA LYS A 182 18.07 2.34 -17.81
C LYS A 182 16.63 2.83 -17.98
N PHE A 183 16.23 3.16 -19.21
CA PHE A 183 14.81 3.35 -19.50
C PHE A 183 14.11 1.98 -19.35
N SER A 184 13.20 1.87 -18.39
CA SER A 184 12.50 0.62 -18.08
C SER A 184 11.05 0.63 -18.54
N GLY A 185 10.48 1.79 -18.88
CA GLY A 185 9.11 1.91 -19.37
C GLY A 185 8.35 3.09 -18.75
N LEU A 186 7.05 2.91 -18.57
CA LEU A 186 6.10 3.95 -18.15
C LEU A 186 5.48 3.65 -16.79
N GLN A 187 5.28 4.70 -15.99
CA GLN A 187 4.38 4.74 -14.84
C GLN A 187 3.13 5.53 -15.26
N ALA A 188 1.95 4.89 -15.20
CA ALA A 188 0.70 5.48 -15.68
C ALA A 188 -0.44 5.17 -14.70
N TYR A 189 -0.39 5.77 -13.51
CA TYR A 189 -1.35 5.50 -12.44
C TYR A 189 -2.51 6.48 -12.45
N GLN A 190 -3.75 5.99 -12.68
CA GLN A 190 -4.98 6.76 -12.61
C GLN A 190 -5.56 6.76 -11.19
N GLY A 191 -4.98 7.62 -10.32
CA GLY A 191 -5.33 7.65 -8.88
C GLY A 191 -6.75 8.12 -8.61
N SER A 192 -7.29 9.06 -9.41
CA SER A 192 -8.63 9.62 -9.21
C SER A 192 -9.76 8.61 -9.46
N ALA A 193 -9.47 7.49 -10.15
CA ALA A 193 -10.44 6.43 -10.42
C ALA A 193 -10.62 5.49 -9.22
N GLN A 194 -9.59 5.28 -8.37
CA GLN A 194 -9.54 4.20 -7.39
C GLN A 194 -10.72 4.16 -6.41
N HIS A 195 -11.21 5.32 -6.01
CA HIS A 195 -12.26 5.46 -4.99
C HIS A 195 -13.62 5.89 -5.57
N LYS A 196 -13.79 5.85 -6.90
CA LYS A 196 -15.10 6.09 -7.51
C LYS A 196 -15.97 4.85 -7.31
N ALA A 197 -17.11 4.99 -6.63
CA ALA A 197 -17.99 3.87 -6.36
C ALA A 197 -18.56 3.26 -7.65
N ASP A 198 -19.05 4.10 -8.58
CA ASP A 198 -19.69 3.66 -9.82
C ASP A 198 -18.69 3.01 -10.80
N PHE A 199 -19.00 1.78 -11.24
CA PHE A 199 -18.17 1.01 -12.15
C PHE A 199 -17.98 1.69 -13.51
N ALA A 200 -19.06 2.22 -14.12
CA ALA A 200 -19.01 2.82 -15.44
C ALA A 200 -18.12 4.08 -15.43
N THR A 201 -18.21 4.89 -14.38
CA THR A 201 -17.34 6.06 -14.17
C THR A 201 -15.86 5.66 -14.05
N ARG A 202 -15.55 4.61 -13.26
CA ARG A 202 -14.16 4.11 -13.15
C ARG A 202 -13.66 3.60 -14.49
N LYS A 203 -14.49 2.80 -15.17
CA LYS A 203 -14.13 2.22 -16.47
C LYS A 203 -13.83 3.30 -17.50
N ALA A 204 -14.64 4.34 -17.59
CA ALA A 204 -14.41 5.45 -18.52
C ALA A 204 -13.08 6.17 -18.25
N LEU A 205 -12.71 6.39 -16.97
CA LEU A 205 -11.43 7.00 -16.60
C LEU A 205 -10.24 6.09 -16.97
N ILE A 206 -10.38 4.79 -16.76
CA ILE A 206 -9.31 3.84 -17.12
C ILE A 206 -9.21 3.65 -18.63
N ASP A 207 -10.32 3.59 -19.36
CA ASP A 207 -10.31 3.49 -20.84
C ASP A 207 -9.59 4.70 -21.46
N GLU A 208 -9.78 5.90 -20.93
CA GLU A 208 -9.06 7.10 -21.38
C GLU A 208 -7.58 7.02 -21.02
N ALA A 209 -7.22 6.56 -19.82
CA ALA A 209 -5.83 6.33 -19.43
C ALA A 209 -5.15 5.30 -20.37
N VAL A 210 -5.80 4.19 -20.66
CA VAL A 210 -5.32 3.15 -21.58
C VAL A 210 -5.08 3.72 -22.99
N ARG A 211 -5.99 4.57 -23.51
CA ARG A 211 -5.81 5.22 -24.80
C ARG A 211 -4.53 6.08 -24.82
N GLN A 212 -4.32 6.91 -23.81
CA GLN A 212 -3.14 7.79 -23.70
C GLN A 212 -1.84 7.00 -23.56
N VAL A 213 -1.86 5.91 -22.78
CA VAL A 213 -0.70 5.02 -22.62
C VAL A 213 -0.37 4.34 -23.95
N ARG A 214 -1.37 3.84 -24.70
CA ARG A 214 -1.16 3.21 -26.01
C ARG A 214 -0.50 4.16 -27.00
N GLU A 215 -1.04 5.37 -27.15
CA GLU A 215 -0.45 6.41 -28.00
C GLU A 215 0.99 6.70 -27.61
N THR A 216 1.30 6.72 -26.32
CA THR A 216 2.67 6.96 -25.83
C THR A 216 3.59 5.78 -26.16
N VAL A 217 3.13 4.54 -25.94
CA VAL A 217 3.90 3.31 -26.28
C VAL A 217 4.18 3.25 -27.77
N ASP A 218 3.17 3.51 -28.63
CA ASP A 218 3.35 3.51 -30.09
C ASP A 218 4.41 4.53 -30.53
N MET A 219 4.45 5.71 -29.90
CA MET A 219 5.48 6.72 -30.19
C MET A 219 6.87 6.29 -29.69
N LEU A 220 6.97 5.67 -28.53
CA LEU A 220 8.23 5.13 -28.00
C LEU A 220 8.77 4.03 -28.91
N GLU A 221 7.93 3.10 -29.35
CA GLU A 221 8.31 2.03 -30.28
C GLU A 221 8.79 2.57 -31.62
N ALA A 222 8.17 3.63 -32.14
CA ALA A 222 8.61 4.29 -33.38
C ALA A 222 10.02 4.89 -33.28
N GLU A 223 10.44 5.31 -32.07
CA GLU A 223 11.80 5.77 -31.75
C GLU A 223 12.75 4.64 -31.33
N GLY A 224 12.30 3.38 -31.39
CA GLY A 224 13.10 2.21 -30.99
C GLY A 224 13.28 2.04 -29.48
N LEU A 225 12.44 2.70 -28.68
CA LEU A 225 12.43 2.65 -27.22
C LEU A 225 11.35 1.67 -26.75
N GLY A 226 11.74 0.43 -26.44
CA GLY A 226 10.82 -0.59 -25.91
C GLY A 226 10.43 -0.32 -24.46
N CYS A 227 9.16 -0.51 -24.12
CA CYS A 227 8.66 -0.48 -22.75
C CYS A 227 8.67 -1.90 -22.13
N GLU A 228 9.67 -2.20 -21.29
CA GLU A 228 9.71 -3.45 -20.52
C GLU A 228 8.56 -3.49 -19.49
N VAL A 229 8.24 -2.31 -18.93
CA VAL A 229 7.24 -2.11 -17.89
C VAL A 229 6.25 -1.06 -18.33
N VAL A 230 4.97 -1.40 -18.31
CA VAL A 230 3.86 -0.44 -18.31
C VAL A 230 3.12 -0.66 -16.99
N ALA A 231 3.40 0.20 -16.03
CA ALA A 231 2.99 0.03 -14.65
C ALA A 231 1.88 0.99 -14.25
N GLY A 232 1.03 0.54 -13.35
CA GLY A 232 -0.05 1.34 -12.77
C GLY A 232 -1.02 0.46 -12.00
N ALA A 233 -2.28 0.87 -12.01
CA ALA A 233 -3.37 0.21 -11.30
C ALA A 233 -3.29 0.31 -9.76
N GLY A 234 -4.42 0.22 -9.14
CA GLY A 234 -4.61 0.04 -7.71
C GLY A 234 -5.72 -0.97 -7.44
N THR A 235 -6.03 -1.19 -6.18
CA THR A 235 -7.01 -2.18 -5.76
C THR A 235 -8.41 -1.96 -6.36
N GLY A 236 -8.78 -0.71 -6.66
CA GLY A 236 -10.10 -0.37 -7.19
C GLY A 236 -10.28 -0.56 -8.70
N THR A 237 -9.19 -0.79 -9.47
CA THR A 237 -9.25 -0.76 -10.95
C THR A 237 -8.45 -1.86 -11.64
N PHE A 238 -7.58 -2.58 -10.94
CA PHE A 238 -6.56 -3.49 -11.48
C PHE A 238 -7.08 -4.46 -12.56
N GLN A 239 -8.33 -4.89 -12.46
CA GLN A 239 -8.96 -5.78 -13.45
C GLN A 239 -9.13 -5.08 -14.81
N MET A 240 -9.36 -3.77 -14.80
CA MET A 240 -9.54 -2.97 -16.02
C MET A 240 -8.20 -2.76 -16.72
N GLU A 241 -7.14 -2.40 -16.00
CA GLU A 241 -5.81 -2.23 -16.54
C GLU A 241 -5.25 -3.57 -17.05
N ALA A 242 -5.37 -4.66 -16.29
CA ALA A 242 -4.96 -5.98 -16.73
C ALA A 242 -5.71 -6.41 -18.03
N GLY A 243 -7.02 -6.18 -18.07
CA GLY A 243 -7.87 -6.49 -19.24
C GLY A 243 -7.59 -5.65 -20.48
N SER A 244 -6.82 -4.55 -20.36
CA SER A 244 -6.44 -3.69 -21.50
C SER A 244 -5.45 -4.35 -22.48
N GLY A 245 -4.72 -5.39 -22.03
CA GLY A 245 -3.63 -6.01 -22.79
C GLY A 245 -2.41 -5.10 -22.97
N LEU A 246 -2.33 -3.97 -22.23
CA LEU A 246 -1.27 -2.98 -22.33
C LEU A 246 -0.47 -2.86 -21.03
N TYR A 247 -1.15 -2.74 -19.89
CA TYR A 247 -0.49 -2.76 -18.60
C TYR A 247 0.00 -4.17 -18.29
N ASN A 248 1.28 -4.29 -17.96
CA ASN A 248 1.91 -5.58 -17.67
C ASN A 248 2.46 -5.70 -16.25
N GLU A 249 2.38 -4.61 -15.44
CA GLU A 249 2.78 -4.61 -14.03
C GLU A 249 1.76 -3.83 -13.17
N LEU A 250 1.04 -4.55 -12.29
CA LEU A 250 0.02 -4.00 -11.42
C LEU A 250 0.63 -3.60 -10.07
N GLN A 251 0.15 -2.48 -9.49
CA GLN A 251 0.69 -1.90 -8.25
C GLN A 251 -0.32 -1.89 -7.10
N CYS A 252 -1.15 -2.93 -7.00
CA CYS A 252 -2.13 -3.05 -5.92
C CYS A 252 -1.45 -3.07 -4.54
N GLY A 253 -1.98 -2.31 -3.58
CA GLY A 253 -1.51 -2.28 -2.18
C GLY A 253 -2.58 -2.74 -1.22
N SER A 254 -3.70 -2.02 -1.14
CA SER A 254 -4.76 -2.22 -0.14
C SER A 254 -5.50 -3.55 -0.25
N TYR A 255 -5.36 -4.29 -1.36
CA TYR A 255 -6.00 -5.59 -1.56
C TYR A 255 -5.69 -6.59 -0.44
N VAL A 256 -4.47 -6.51 0.12
CA VAL A 256 -4.02 -7.43 1.16
C VAL A 256 -4.80 -7.28 2.46
N PHE A 257 -5.31 -6.09 2.72
CA PHE A 257 -6.02 -5.71 3.95
C PHE A 257 -7.50 -5.42 3.74
N MET A 258 -7.85 -4.73 2.67
CA MET A 258 -9.11 -4.04 2.44
C MET A 258 -9.49 -3.11 3.60
N ASP A 259 -10.28 -2.11 3.30
CA ASP A 259 -10.79 -1.15 4.28
C ASP A 259 -12.22 -0.72 3.96
N ALA A 260 -12.81 0.12 4.79
CA ALA A 260 -14.18 0.58 4.59
C ALA A 260 -14.33 1.50 3.37
N ASP A 261 -13.24 2.12 2.89
CA ASP A 261 -13.27 2.96 1.68
C ASP A 261 -13.38 2.10 0.42
N TYR A 262 -12.53 1.08 0.26
CA TYR A 262 -12.61 0.16 -0.88
C TYR A 262 -13.89 -0.70 -0.89
N GLN A 263 -14.51 -0.95 0.26
CA GLN A 263 -15.80 -1.65 0.32
C GLN A 263 -16.97 -0.88 -0.31
N ARG A 264 -16.80 0.42 -0.56
CA ARG A 264 -17.81 1.24 -1.28
C ARG A 264 -17.70 1.14 -2.79
N VAL A 265 -16.63 0.54 -3.29
CA VAL A 265 -16.38 0.38 -4.73
C VAL A 265 -17.23 -0.76 -5.27
N LEU A 266 -18.02 -0.49 -6.30
CA LEU A 266 -18.96 -1.44 -6.88
C LEU A 266 -18.37 -2.13 -8.12
N ASP A 267 -18.74 -3.37 -8.34
CA ASP A 267 -18.43 -4.10 -9.57
C ASP A 267 -19.42 -3.75 -10.70
N GLU A 268 -19.30 -4.41 -11.86
CA GLU A 268 -20.16 -4.20 -13.01
C GLU A 268 -21.64 -4.52 -12.75
N SER A 269 -21.93 -5.42 -11.79
CA SER A 269 -23.32 -5.77 -11.40
C SER A 269 -23.93 -4.75 -10.44
N GLY A 270 -23.14 -3.78 -9.95
CA GLY A 270 -23.54 -2.83 -8.90
C GLY A 270 -23.41 -3.38 -7.48
N ALA A 271 -22.81 -4.56 -7.29
CA ALA A 271 -22.48 -5.10 -5.98
C ALA A 271 -21.09 -4.60 -5.51
N PRO A 272 -20.83 -4.52 -4.20
CA PRO A 272 -19.50 -4.28 -3.70
C PRO A 272 -18.49 -5.30 -4.22
N ILE A 273 -17.27 -4.85 -4.57
CA ILE A 273 -16.21 -5.78 -4.97
C ILE A 273 -15.98 -6.80 -3.86
N SER A 274 -15.92 -8.09 -4.21
CA SER A 274 -15.90 -9.20 -3.26
C SER A 274 -14.69 -10.15 -3.40
N MET A 275 -13.74 -9.84 -4.30
CA MET A 275 -12.55 -10.69 -4.49
C MET A 275 -11.68 -10.74 -3.23
N PHE A 276 -11.66 -9.65 -2.46
CA PHE A 276 -10.85 -9.51 -1.26
C PHE A 276 -11.72 -9.22 -0.04
N GLY A 277 -11.41 -9.87 1.09
CA GLY A 277 -12.07 -9.62 2.37
C GLY A 277 -11.23 -8.71 3.27
N ASN A 278 -11.86 -8.16 4.32
CA ASN A 278 -11.12 -7.44 5.34
C ASN A 278 -10.24 -8.40 6.13
N SER A 279 -8.95 -8.13 6.19
CA SER A 279 -7.99 -8.86 7.00
C SER A 279 -7.29 -7.98 8.04
N LEU A 280 -7.43 -6.65 7.94
CA LEU A 280 -6.87 -5.68 8.88
C LEU A 280 -7.95 -5.10 9.77
N PHE A 281 -7.70 -5.14 11.07
CA PHE A 281 -8.61 -4.63 12.07
C PHE A 281 -7.88 -3.82 13.14
N ILE A 282 -8.59 -2.86 13.74
CA ILE A 282 -8.19 -2.25 15.00
C ILE A 282 -8.97 -2.98 16.09
N LEU A 283 -8.27 -3.69 16.96
CA LEU A 283 -8.86 -4.24 18.19
C LEU A 283 -8.90 -3.16 19.24
N THR A 284 -10.07 -2.93 19.80
CA THR A 284 -10.32 -1.90 20.83
C THR A 284 -11.10 -2.47 21.98
N THR A 285 -10.99 -1.86 23.16
CA THR A 285 -11.69 -2.30 24.38
C THR A 285 -12.74 -1.28 24.79
N VAL A 286 -13.91 -1.75 25.19
CA VAL A 286 -14.93 -0.92 25.86
C VAL A 286 -14.42 -0.48 27.22
N MET A 287 -14.08 0.80 27.36
CA MET A 287 -13.48 1.36 28.56
C MET A 287 -14.48 2.12 29.45
N SER A 288 -15.66 2.43 28.91
CA SER A 288 -16.72 3.07 29.70
C SER A 288 -18.11 2.74 29.13
N LYS A 289 -19.06 2.45 30.03
CA LYS A 289 -20.47 2.15 29.70
C LYS A 289 -21.39 2.78 30.76
N THR A 290 -21.45 4.09 30.79
CA THR A 290 -22.19 4.84 31.82
C THR A 290 -23.56 5.35 31.34
N ARG A 291 -23.87 5.19 30.04
CA ARG A 291 -25.13 5.63 29.45
C ARG A 291 -25.74 4.51 28.63
N PRO A 292 -27.08 4.25 28.77
CA PRO A 292 -27.76 3.29 27.92
C PRO A 292 -27.59 3.63 26.42
N GLY A 293 -27.49 2.63 25.59
CA GLY A 293 -27.38 2.76 24.14
C GLY A 293 -26.01 3.22 23.62
N PHE A 294 -25.01 3.45 24.50
CA PHE A 294 -23.69 3.92 24.12
C PHE A 294 -22.58 3.26 24.92
N ALA A 295 -21.45 3.05 24.28
CA ALA A 295 -20.21 2.66 24.94
C ALA A 295 -19.05 3.54 24.44
N ILE A 296 -17.99 3.64 25.23
CA ILE A 296 -16.76 4.34 24.85
C ILE A 296 -15.65 3.29 24.74
N CYS A 297 -14.92 3.30 23.63
CA CYS A 297 -13.75 2.47 23.43
C CYS A 297 -12.47 3.31 23.40
N ASP A 298 -11.32 2.65 23.55
CA ASP A 298 -9.99 3.26 23.61
C ASP A 298 -9.36 3.54 22.22
N ALA A 299 -10.08 3.32 21.11
CA ALA A 299 -9.62 3.64 19.76
C ALA A 299 -10.22 4.96 19.26
N GLY A 300 -9.54 6.08 19.53
CA GLY A 300 -9.82 7.39 18.96
C GLY A 300 -8.96 7.71 17.74
N LEU A 301 -8.78 9.01 17.42
CA LEU A 301 -8.01 9.49 16.26
C LEU A 301 -6.54 9.05 16.29
N LYS A 302 -5.93 8.86 17.46
CA LYS A 302 -4.54 8.40 17.57
C LYS A 302 -4.37 6.91 17.24
N ALA A 303 -5.47 6.15 17.22
CA ALA A 303 -5.45 4.73 16.86
C ALA A 303 -5.87 4.45 15.41
N GLN A 304 -6.35 5.46 14.66
CA GLN A 304 -6.84 5.30 13.29
C GLN A 304 -6.86 6.61 12.52
N SER A 305 -6.75 6.51 11.20
CA SER A 305 -6.91 7.65 10.32
C SER A 305 -8.39 7.99 10.10
N ALA A 306 -8.65 9.30 9.94
CA ALA A 306 -9.98 9.86 9.70
C ALA A 306 -10.19 10.42 8.29
N ASP A 307 -9.20 10.29 7.42
CA ASP A 307 -9.20 10.91 6.08
C ASP A 307 -10.31 10.39 5.15
N SER A 308 -10.72 9.13 5.32
CA SER A 308 -11.79 8.50 4.54
C SER A 308 -13.08 8.25 5.33
N GLY A 309 -13.21 8.83 6.52
CA GLY A 309 -14.40 8.77 7.37
C GLY A 309 -14.26 7.90 8.60
N LEU A 310 -15.41 7.38 9.11
CA LEU A 310 -15.46 6.56 10.31
C LEU A 310 -15.08 5.10 10.01
N PRO A 311 -14.45 4.40 10.96
CA PRO A 311 -14.28 2.96 10.87
C PRO A 311 -15.63 2.26 10.93
N ARG A 312 -15.69 1.04 10.42
CA ARG A 312 -16.87 0.19 10.52
C ARG A 312 -16.64 -0.88 11.60
N VAL A 313 -17.61 -1.05 12.48
CA VAL A 313 -17.56 -2.19 13.42
C VAL A 313 -17.72 -3.49 12.64
N HIS A 314 -16.75 -4.40 12.82
CA HIS A 314 -16.78 -5.74 12.25
C HIS A 314 -17.45 -6.73 13.23
N GLN A 315 -17.11 -6.62 14.51
CA GLN A 315 -17.66 -7.42 15.59
C GLN A 315 -17.70 -6.58 16.88
N PRO A 316 -18.79 -6.72 17.69
CA PRO A 316 -19.99 -7.54 17.45
C PRO A 316 -20.96 -6.87 16.47
N ASP A 317 -21.94 -7.66 15.99
CA ASP A 317 -23.06 -7.15 15.20
C ASP A 317 -23.96 -6.21 16.03
N GLY A 318 -24.69 -5.32 15.35
CA GLY A 318 -25.63 -4.39 15.99
C GLY A 318 -24.99 -3.16 16.63
N VAL A 319 -23.66 -3.05 16.63
CA VAL A 319 -22.91 -1.92 17.13
C VAL A 319 -22.38 -1.07 15.96
N SER A 320 -22.39 0.24 16.10
CA SER A 320 -21.77 1.16 15.14
C SER A 320 -20.83 2.16 15.80
N TYR A 321 -19.80 2.59 15.05
CA TYR A 321 -18.88 3.61 15.49
C TYR A 321 -19.41 4.99 15.07
N ALA A 322 -19.74 5.86 16.03
CA ALA A 322 -20.46 7.09 15.77
C ALA A 322 -19.57 8.33 15.63
N LYS A 323 -18.54 8.44 16.47
CA LYS A 323 -17.59 9.56 16.46
C LYS A 323 -16.35 9.26 17.28
N TRP A 324 -15.34 10.11 17.16
CA TRP A 324 -14.09 10.03 17.91
C TRP A 324 -13.78 11.35 18.63
N SER A 325 -12.87 11.27 19.59
CA SER A 325 -11.95 12.29 20.04
C SER A 325 -10.52 11.74 19.91
N ASP A 326 -9.52 12.41 20.48
CA ASP A 326 -8.11 11.97 20.30
C ASP A 326 -7.88 10.52 20.74
N GLU A 327 -8.38 10.15 21.93
CA GLU A 327 -8.14 8.86 22.58
C GLU A 327 -9.38 7.95 22.63
N HIS A 328 -10.56 8.48 22.31
CA HIS A 328 -11.82 7.77 22.55
C HIS A 328 -12.65 7.62 21.28
N GLY A 329 -13.21 6.44 21.08
CA GLY A 329 -14.29 6.17 20.14
C GLY A 329 -15.63 6.05 20.86
N VAL A 330 -16.68 6.61 20.26
CA VAL A 330 -18.06 6.45 20.74
C VAL A 330 -18.73 5.36 19.90
N LEU A 331 -19.19 4.33 20.56
CA LEU A 331 -19.96 3.23 19.97
C LEU A 331 -21.46 3.44 20.27
N GLU A 332 -22.31 3.36 19.25
CA GLU A 332 -23.75 3.18 19.42
C GLU A 332 -24.05 1.70 19.60
N ASP A 333 -24.68 1.36 20.72
CA ASP A 333 -24.98 0.00 21.16
C ASP A 333 -26.45 0.02 21.65
N LYS A 334 -27.37 0.07 20.68
CA LYS A 334 -28.82 0.27 20.94
C LYS A 334 -29.44 -0.81 21.80
N ASP A 335 -28.90 -2.01 21.72
CA ASP A 335 -29.42 -3.18 22.45
C ASP A 335 -28.73 -3.39 23.82
N ASP A 336 -27.81 -2.45 24.19
CA ASP A 336 -26.99 -2.53 25.41
C ASP A 336 -26.25 -3.88 25.56
N ALA A 337 -25.80 -4.43 24.44
CA ALA A 337 -25.16 -5.75 24.38
C ALA A 337 -23.72 -5.72 24.91
N LEU A 338 -23.02 -4.59 24.74
CA LEU A 338 -21.61 -4.42 25.18
C LEU A 338 -21.50 -4.25 26.69
N LYS A 339 -20.41 -4.77 27.23
CA LYS A 339 -20.01 -4.66 28.64
C LYS A 339 -18.63 -4.01 28.76
N LEU A 340 -18.33 -3.50 29.94
CA LEU A 340 -17.01 -2.98 30.26
C LEU A 340 -15.97 -4.11 30.09
N GLY A 341 -14.91 -3.84 29.35
CA GLY A 341 -13.84 -4.79 29.02
C GLY A 341 -14.05 -5.59 27.74
N ASP A 342 -15.23 -5.53 27.12
CA ASP A 342 -15.46 -6.25 25.86
C ASP A 342 -14.56 -5.73 24.73
N LYS A 343 -14.10 -6.66 23.90
CA LYS A 343 -13.31 -6.35 22.70
C LYS A 343 -14.23 -6.08 21.52
N VAL A 344 -13.89 -5.05 20.75
CA VAL A 344 -14.59 -4.65 19.51
C VAL A 344 -13.57 -4.62 18.38
N TRP A 345 -13.94 -5.18 17.23
CA TRP A 345 -13.11 -5.20 16.03
C TRP A 345 -13.59 -4.12 15.07
N LEU A 346 -12.69 -3.22 14.67
CA LEU A 346 -13.00 -2.14 13.75
C LEU A 346 -12.27 -2.37 12.42
N VAL A 347 -12.98 -2.31 11.31
CA VAL A 347 -12.37 -2.15 9.98
C VAL A 347 -11.98 -0.67 9.86
N PRO A 348 -10.69 -0.35 9.65
CA PRO A 348 -10.29 1.04 9.47
C PRO A 348 -10.97 1.67 8.26
N ALA A 349 -11.22 2.97 8.31
CA ALA A 349 -11.77 3.69 7.17
C ALA A 349 -10.78 3.68 5.98
N HIS A 350 -9.49 3.86 6.28
CA HIS A 350 -8.39 3.80 5.31
C HIS A 350 -7.18 3.09 5.94
N CYS A 351 -6.72 2.00 5.32
CA CYS A 351 -5.65 1.18 5.88
C CYS A 351 -4.28 1.88 5.85
N ASP A 352 -3.89 2.53 4.76
CA ASP A 352 -2.55 3.10 4.57
C ASP A 352 -2.11 4.03 5.72
N PRO A 353 -2.81 5.15 6.02
CA PRO A 353 -2.38 6.04 7.09
C PRO A 353 -2.60 5.43 8.49
N THR A 354 -3.55 4.50 8.65
CA THR A 354 -3.77 3.80 9.92
C THR A 354 -2.57 2.92 10.26
N CYS A 355 -2.05 2.15 9.30
CA CYS A 355 -0.86 1.30 9.51
C CYS A 355 0.35 2.11 9.99
N ASN A 356 0.51 3.34 9.51
CA ASN A 356 1.62 4.22 9.89
C ASN A 356 1.57 4.73 11.34
N LEU A 357 0.48 4.48 12.07
CA LEU A 357 0.31 4.85 13.49
C LEU A 357 0.87 3.80 14.46
N TYR A 358 1.09 2.57 13.99
CA TYR A 358 1.47 1.43 14.83
C TYR A 358 2.90 0.96 14.56
N ASP A 359 3.54 0.40 15.58
CA ASP A 359 4.88 -0.19 15.47
C ASP A 359 4.84 -1.65 14.99
N THR A 360 3.72 -2.35 15.26
CA THR A 360 3.64 -3.81 15.09
C THR A 360 2.23 -4.22 14.67
N TYR A 361 2.16 -5.14 13.73
CA TYR A 361 0.98 -5.94 13.44
C TYR A 361 0.95 -7.17 14.33
N VAL A 362 -0.21 -7.49 14.88
CA VAL A 362 -0.48 -8.71 15.61
C VAL A 362 -1.22 -9.68 14.69
N GLY A 363 -0.53 -10.67 14.15
CA GLY A 363 -1.13 -11.68 13.29
C GLY A 363 -1.84 -12.73 14.13
N VAL A 364 -3.14 -12.95 13.86
CA VAL A 364 -3.96 -13.89 14.61
C VAL A 364 -4.53 -14.99 13.70
N ARG A 365 -4.60 -16.20 14.24
CA ARG A 365 -5.23 -17.36 13.62
C ARG A 365 -5.87 -18.24 14.70
N GLY A 366 -7.11 -18.71 14.44
CA GLY A 366 -7.80 -19.60 15.36
C GLY A 366 -7.96 -19.03 16.78
N GLY A 367 -8.13 -17.71 16.94
CA GLY A 367 -8.29 -17.03 18.23
C GLY A 367 -7.01 -16.83 19.03
N LYS A 368 -5.82 -17.04 18.42
CA LYS A 368 -4.51 -16.87 19.06
C LYS A 368 -3.57 -16.03 18.21
N VAL A 369 -2.65 -15.36 18.88
CA VAL A 369 -1.53 -14.65 18.24
C VAL A 369 -0.55 -15.69 17.68
N GLU A 370 -0.34 -15.65 16.35
CA GLU A 370 0.59 -16.54 15.66
C GLU A 370 1.93 -15.84 15.37
N CYS A 371 1.90 -14.55 15.06
CA CYS A 371 3.11 -13.78 14.77
C CYS A 371 2.96 -12.30 15.14
N LEU A 372 4.10 -11.63 15.26
CA LEU A 372 4.23 -10.18 15.40
C LEU A 372 5.10 -9.68 14.27
N TRP A 373 4.57 -8.84 13.39
CA TRP A 373 5.30 -8.27 12.27
C TRP A 373 5.54 -6.78 12.47
N PRO A 374 6.79 -6.31 12.48
CA PRO A 374 7.09 -4.89 12.56
C PRO A 374 6.51 -4.10 11.38
N VAL A 375 6.04 -2.89 11.66
CA VAL A 375 5.82 -1.86 10.63
C VAL A 375 7.19 -1.24 10.32
N THR A 376 8.02 -1.98 9.59
CA THR A 376 9.46 -1.74 9.38
C THR A 376 9.78 -0.31 8.92
N ALA A 377 8.93 0.26 8.06
CA ALA A 377 9.07 1.61 7.52
C ALA A 377 8.11 2.63 8.17
N ARG A 378 7.62 2.38 9.39
CA ARG A 378 6.78 3.35 10.12
C ARG A 378 7.49 4.69 10.25
N GLY A 379 6.77 5.79 10.01
CA GLY A 379 7.31 7.15 10.12
C GLY A 379 8.36 7.50 9.05
N ARG A 380 8.65 6.61 8.10
CA ARG A 380 9.54 6.89 6.97
C ARG A 380 8.76 7.69 5.91
N VAL A 381 8.82 9.01 6.02
CA VAL A 381 8.04 9.95 5.19
C VAL A 381 8.92 10.86 4.31
N PHE A 382 10.23 10.61 4.29
CA PHE A 382 11.27 11.38 3.56
C PHE A 382 12.16 10.51 2.68
#